data_7e6fec8305108549d4572ca083b457ff
#
_entry.id   7e6fec8305108549d4572ca083b457ff
#
_cell.length_a   1.000
_cell.length_b   1.000
_cell.length_c   1.000
_cell.angle_alpha   90.00
_cell.angle_beta   90.00
_cell.angle_gamma   90.00
#
_symmetry.space_group_name_H-M   'P 1'
#
loop_
_entity.id
_entity.type
_entity.pdbx_description
1 polymer ?
#
loop_
_entity_poly.entity_id
_entity_poly.type
_entity_poly.pdbx_seq_one_letter_code
_entity_poly.pdbx_strand_id
1 'polypeptide(L)'
;ADIAIEPEEGIERFRYLVASRADFDYTAFEGEASVRRMIIGHWDDLTNESTKAITVNATGLKPNTEYQVGIVGFDKELREKVLLYDFTTGEPTGPKPTLAVETQTVETPWNKAAFKVNATYAVAMTAGVFPKGSIDEVLGRPGNENLTAGDVIYNNGTQLTEQEVAAAMSEEGLVIE
;
A
#
# COMPACT_ATOMS: atom_id res chain seq x y z
N ALA A 1 6.34 -10.18 -2.23
CA ALA A 1 7.76 -10.52 -2.34
C ALA A 1 8.27 -11.02 -0.99
N ASP A 2 9.12 -12.06 -1.00
CA ASP A 2 9.83 -12.53 0.19
C ASP A 2 11.26 -11.99 0.14
N ILE A 3 11.65 -11.26 1.19
CA ILE A 3 12.94 -10.57 1.27
C ILE A 3 13.67 -11.14 2.49
N ALA A 4 14.78 -11.87 2.25
CA ALA A 4 15.64 -12.36 3.32
C ALA A 4 16.61 -11.25 3.75
N ILE A 5 16.68 -10.98 5.05
CA ILE A 5 17.61 -10.03 5.65
C ILE A 5 18.45 -10.80 6.65
N GLU A 6 19.76 -10.89 6.39
CA GLU A 6 20.74 -11.52 7.26
C GLU A 6 21.71 -10.45 7.76
N PRO A 7 21.80 -10.25 9.08
CA PRO A 7 22.74 -9.27 9.64
C PRO A 7 24.19 -9.74 9.44
N GLU A 8 25.05 -8.80 9.04
CA GLU A 8 26.50 -9.03 8.99
C GLU A 8 27.07 -9.22 10.41
N GLU A 9 28.25 -9.85 10.49
CA GLU A 9 28.99 -10.00 11.75
C GLU A 9 29.24 -8.62 12.40
N GLY A 10 28.93 -8.50 13.68
CA GLY A 10 29.05 -7.26 14.45
C GLY A 10 27.79 -6.39 14.48
N ILE A 11 26.75 -6.73 13.72
CA ILE A 11 25.45 -6.09 13.82
C ILE A 11 24.63 -6.77 14.91
N GLU A 12 24.32 -6.04 15.98
CA GLU A 12 23.54 -6.54 17.12
C GLU A 12 22.03 -6.47 16.88
N ARG A 13 21.59 -5.45 16.14
CA ARG A 13 20.19 -5.26 15.75
C ARG A 13 20.11 -4.43 14.49
N PHE A 14 18.99 -4.56 13.78
CA PHE A 14 18.70 -3.73 12.61
C PHE A 14 17.22 -3.37 12.53
N ARG A 15 16.95 -2.26 11.86
CA ARG A 15 15.61 -1.87 11.41
C ARG A 15 15.54 -1.88 9.90
N TYR A 16 14.36 -2.12 9.38
CA TYR A 16 14.14 -2.16 7.94
C TYR A 16 12.82 -1.46 7.55
N LEU A 17 12.77 -1.05 6.29
CA LEU A 17 11.57 -0.51 5.65
C LEU A 17 11.56 -0.99 4.19
N VAL A 18 10.38 -1.38 3.71
CA VAL A 18 10.13 -1.61 2.28
C VAL A 18 9.20 -0.51 1.80
N ALA A 19 9.65 0.29 0.85
CA ALA A 19 8.85 1.38 0.28
C ALA A 19 9.14 1.52 -1.23
N SER A 20 8.33 2.29 -1.95
CA SER A 20 8.59 2.57 -3.35
C SER A 20 9.92 3.30 -3.52
N ARG A 21 10.58 3.07 -4.66
CA ARG A 21 11.81 3.81 -4.99
C ARG A 21 11.56 5.32 -5.00
N ALA A 22 10.39 5.75 -5.48
CA ALA A 22 10.01 7.15 -5.51
C ALA A 22 9.94 7.79 -4.11
N ASP A 23 9.45 7.05 -3.09
CA ASP A 23 9.38 7.55 -1.71
C ASP A 23 10.79 7.71 -1.12
N PHE A 24 11.71 6.77 -1.41
CA PHE A 24 13.10 6.89 -0.99
C PHE A 24 13.80 8.06 -1.70
N ASP A 25 13.63 8.23 -3.01
CA ASP A 25 14.24 9.31 -3.78
C ASP A 25 13.72 10.68 -3.32
N TYR A 26 12.42 10.80 -3.03
CA TYR A 26 11.84 12.01 -2.45
C TYR A 26 12.46 12.34 -1.09
N THR A 27 12.59 11.34 -0.23
CA THR A 27 13.20 11.51 1.09
C THR A 27 14.71 11.79 1.01
N ALA A 28 15.41 11.16 0.06
CA ALA A 28 16.84 11.40 -0.17
C ALA A 28 17.14 12.83 -0.63
N PHE A 29 16.21 13.51 -1.29
CA PHE A 29 16.34 14.92 -1.63
C PHE A 29 16.51 15.81 -0.39
N GLU A 30 15.94 15.41 0.77
CA GLU A 30 16.12 16.08 2.04
C GLU A 30 17.42 15.71 2.77
N GLY A 31 18.20 14.77 2.24
CA GLY A 31 19.48 14.32 2.75
C GLY A 31 19.46 12.95 3.44
N GLU A 32 20.65 12.38 3.64
CA GLU A 32 20.86 11.03 4.19
C GLU A 32 20.22 10.82 5.58
N ALA A 33 20.24 11.85 6.43
CA ALA A 33 19.61 11.80 7.75
C ALA A 33 18.07 11.61 7.68
N SER A 34 17.44 12.07 6.59
CA SER A 34 16.00 11.89 6.38
C SER A 34 15.69 10.47 5.93
N VAL A 35 16.50 9.88 5.05
CA VAL A 35 16.40 8.46 4.66
C VAL A 35 16.54 7.55 5.90
N ARG A 36 17.54 7.81 6.74
CA ARG A 36 17.70 7.09 8.01
C ARG A 36 16.45 7.19 8.90
N ARG A 37 15.90 8.40 9.08
CA ARG A 37 14.68 8.60 9.88
C ARG A 37 13.47 7.87 9.30
N MET A 38 13.34 7.86 7.99
CA MET A 38 12.28 7.11 7.31
C MET A 38 12.36 5.61 7.62
N ILE A 39 13.56 5.01 7.57
CA ILE A 39 13.77 3.59 7.86
C ILE A 39 13.53 3.26 9.34
N ILE A 40 14.03 4.10 10.24
CA ILE A 40 13.89 3.86 11.68
C ILE A 40 12.44 4.04 12.15
N GLY A 41 11.66 4.90 11.48
CA GLY A 41 10.30 5.22 11.88
C GLY A 41 10.23 5.97 13.22
N HIS A 42 9.11 5.85 13.91
CA HIS A 42 8.95 6.39 15.25
C HIS A 42 9.73 5.54 16.27
N TRP A 43 10.33 6.20 17.26
CA TRP A 43 11.14 5.56 18.29
C TRP A 43 10.39 4.47 19.06
N ASP A 44 9.08 4.61 19.22
CA ASP A 44 8.25 3.72 20.01
C ASP A 44 7.71 2.53 19.18
N ASP A 45 7.87 2.54 17.87
CA ASP A 45 7.45 1.45 16.99
C ASP A 45 8.64 0.55 16.65
N LEU A 46 8.68 -0.63 17.27
CA LEU A 46 9.72 -1.65 17.08
C LEU A 46 9.28 -2.78 16.14
N THR A 47 8.16 -2.64 15.46
CA THR A 47 7.61 -3.72 14.60
C THR A 47 8.54 -4.08 13.44
N ASN A 48 9.40 -3.15 13.03
CA ASN A 48 10.39 -3.32 11.97
C ASN A 48 11.82 -3.52 12.49
N GLU A 49 12.00 -3.93 13.74
CA GLU A 49 13.31 -4.20 14.35
C GLU A 49 13.54 -5.71 14.52
N SER A 50 14.77 -6.17 14.26
CA SER A 50 15.20 -7.54 14.53
C SER A 50 16.66 -7.60 14.99
N THR A 51 16.97 -8.63 15.77
CA THR A 51 18.33 -9.02 16.21
C THR A 51 18.82 -10.30 15.53
N LYS A 52 18.00 -10.88 14.64
CA LYS A 52 18.27 -12.16 13.97
C LYS A 52 17.90 -12.06 12.49
N ALA A 53 18.42 -12.97 11.70
CA ALA A 53 17.97 -13.15 10.33
C ALA A 53 16.45 -13.33 10.26
N ILE A 54 15.82 -12.66 9.32
CA ILE A 54 14.37 -12.68 9.11
C ILE A 54 14.04 -12.80 7.64
N THR A 55 12.83 -13.29 7.35
CA THR A 55 12.21 -13.15 6.04
C THR A 55 11.03 -12.21 6.16
N VAL A 56 11.07 -11.11 5.44
CA VAL A 56 10.00 -10.13 5.37
C VAL A 56 9.10 -10.49 4.19
N ASN A 57 7.82 -10.75 4.46
CA ASN A 57 6.83 -10.92 3.41
C ASN A 57 6.22 -9.56 3.06
N ALA A 58 6.71 -8.91 2.02
CA ALA A 58 6.18 -7.65 1.53
C ALA A 58 4.94 -7.91 0.66
N THR A 59 3.78 -7.48 1.14
CA THR A 59 2.47 -7.61 0.49
C THR A 59 1.94 -6.25 0.03
N GLY A 60 0.89 -6.25 -0.81
CA GLY A 60 0.25 -5.01 -1.28
C GLY A 60 1.10 -4.22 -2.28
N LEU A 61 2.19 -4.79 -2.78
CA LEU A 61 3.06 -4.13 -3.76
C LEU A 61 2.36 -4.02 -5.12
N LYS A 62 2.51 -2.86 -5.77
CA LYS A 62 2.03 -2.65 -7.15
C LYS A 62 2.91 -3.46 -8.11
N PRO A 63 2.35 -4.04 -9.18
CA PRO A 63 3.13 -4.74 -10.21
C PRO A 63 3.99 -3.76 -11.03
N ASN A 64 5.07 -4.26 -11.63
CA ASN A 64 6.01 -3.49 -12.47
C ASN A 64 6.50 -2.21 -11.81
N THR A 65 6.67 -2.23 -10.50
CA THR A 65 7.04 -1.05 -9.72
C THR A 65 8.39 -1.26 -9.05
N GLU A 66 9.22 -0.25 -9.10
CA GLU A 66 10.50 -0.23 -8.41
C GLU A 66 10.30 0.05 -6.92
N TYR A 67 10.85 -0.82 -6.11
CA TYR A 67 10.86 -0.73 -4.66
C TYR A 67 12.29 -0.75 -4.14
N GLN A 68 12.43 -0.26 -2.92
CA GLN A 68 13.71 -0.30 -2.21
C GLN A 68 13.50 -0.88 -0.80
N VAL A 69 14.45 -1.70 -0.37
CA VAL A 69 14.57 -2.15 1.01
C VAL A 69 15.66 -1.30 1.66
N GLY A 70 15.26 -0.46 2.60
CA GLY A 70 16.20 0.28 3.44
C GLY A 70 16.44 -0.47 4.75
N ILE A 71 17.71 -0.57 5.16
CA ILE A 71 18.12 -1.23 6.40
C ILE A 71 19.06 -0.31 7.15
N VAL A 72 18.84 -0.15 8.46
CA VAL A 72 19.77 0.51 9.37
C VAL A 72 20.21 -0.51 10.41
N GLY A 73 21.46 -0.94 10.34
CA GLY A 73 22.10 -1.81 11.32
C GLY A 73 22.81 -1.02 12.41
N PHE A 74 22.83 -1.57 13.64
CA PHE A 74 23.49 -1.00 14.82
C PHE A 74 24.41 -2.04 15.43
N ASP A 75 25.62 -1.65 15.71
CA ASP A 75 26.54 -2.47 16.52
C ASP A 75 26.36 -2.24 18.04
N LYS A 76 27.16 -2.90 18.85
CA LYS A 76 27.11 -2.79 20.31
C LYS A 76 27.47 -1.39 20.85
N GLU A 77 28.22 -0.58 20.07
CA GLU A 77 28.55 0.81 20.37
C GLU A 77 27.52 1.79 19.76
N LEU A 78 26.42 1.29 19.21
CA LEU A 78 25.38 2.06 18.51
C LEU A 78 25.89 2.81 17.27
N ARG A 79 27.01 2.37 16.69
CA ARG A 79 27.43 2.88 15.37
C ARG A 79 26.50 2.29 14.31
N GLU A 80 26.18 3.09 13.32
CA GLU A 80 25.16 2.78 12.33
C GLU A 80 25.76 2.46 10.96
N LYS A 81 25.10 1.53 10.26
CA LYS A 81 25.32 1.27 8.84
C LYS A 81 23.98 1.29 8.12
N VAL A 82 23.86 2.14 7.11
CA VAL A 82 22.67 2.22 6.26
C VAL A 82 22.92 1.47 4.96
N LEU A 83 22.00 0.62 4.56
CA LEU A 83 22.03 -0.15 3.32
C LEU A 83 20.71 0.04 2.59
N LEU A 84 20.78 0.15 1.26
CA LEU A 84 19.62 0.28 0.37
C LEU A 84 19.74 -0.76 -0.74
N TYR A 85 18.68 -1.54 -0.96
CA TYR A 85 18.61 -2.56 -2.00
C TYR A 85 17.39 -2.35 -2.88
N ASP A 86 17.62 -2.24 -4.17
CA ASP A 86 16.55 -2.09 -5.17
C ASP A 86 16.01 -3.45 -5.60
N PHE A 87 14.69 -3.52 -5.83
CA PHE A 87 14.07 -4.62 -6.53
C PHE A 87 12.85 -4.12 -7.31
N THR A 88 12.46 -4.85 -8.33
CA THR A 88 11.27 -4.54 -9.13
C THR A 88 10.27 -5.69 -9.02
N THR A 89 9.02 -5.36 -8.79
CA THR A 89 7.94 -6.36 -8.82
C THR A 89 7.67 -6.79 -10.26
N GLY A 90 7.34 -8.06 -10.44
CA GLY A 90 7.02 -8.61 -11.76
C GLY A 90 5.62 -8.25 -12.24
N GLU A 91 5.29 -8.71 -13.46
CA GLU A 91 3.94 -8.69 -14.00
C GLU A 91 2.99 -9.55 -13.15
N PRO A 92 1.71 -9.16 -13.03
CA PRO A 92 0.72 -10.02 -12.40
C PRO A 92 0.57 -11.31 -13.21
N THR A 93 0.71 -12.45 -12.55
CA THR A 93 0.55 -13.77 -13.18
C THR A 93 -0.87 -14.32 -13.10
N GLY A 94 -1.73 -13.69 -12.28
CA GLY A 94 -3.13 -14.07 -12.11
C GLY A 94 -4.08 -13.35 -13.06
N PRO A 95 -5.33 -13.81 -13.15
CA PRO A 95 -6.35 -13.11 -13.91
C PRO A 95 -6.59 -11.72 -13.33
N LYS A 96 -6.82 -10.75 -14.22
CA LYS A 96 -7.14 -9.38 -13.78
C LYS A 96 -8.49 -9.35 -13.07
N PRO A 97 -8.61 -8.63 -11.96
CA PRO A 97 -9.91 -8.42 -11.33
C PRO A 97 -10.83 -7.65 -12.28
N THR A 98 -12.09 -8.03 -12.30
CA THR A 98 -13.15 -7.27 -12.98
C THR A 98 -14.11 -6.71 -11.95
N LEU A 99 -14.76 -5.61 -12.29
CA LEU A 99 -15.73 -4.94 -11.45
C LEU A 99 -16.90 -4.46 -12.29
N ALA A 100 -18.11 -4.78 -11.84
CA ALA A 100 -19.36 -4.23 -12.38
C ALA A 100 -20.16 -3.59 -11.24
N VAL A 101 -20.72 -2.42 -11.48
CA VAL A 101 -21.54 -1.68 -10.52
C VAL A 101 -22.86 -1.31 -11.16
N GLU A 102 -23.98 -1.65 -10.51
CA GLU A 102 -25.32 -1.37 -10.94
C GLU A 102 -26.07 -0.58 -9.87
N THR A 103 -26.77 0.49 -10.29
CA THR A 103 -27.63 1.24 -9.37
C THR A 103 -28.85 0.42 -9.00
N GLN A 104 -29.16 0.37 -7.72
CA GLN A 104 -30.35 -0.31 -7.20
C GLN A 104 -31.46 0.70 -6.88
N THR A 105 -32.72 0.24 -7.00
CA THR A 105 -33.87 1.05 -6.59
C THR A 105 -33.96 1.10 -5.08
N VAL A 106 -34.10 2.30 -4.51
CA VAL A 106 -34.30 2.55 -3.08
C VAL A 106 -35.63 3.24 -2.81
N GLU A 107 -36.22 3.01 -1.65
CA GLU A 107 -37.52 3.61 -1.26
C GLU A 107 -37.45 5.12 -1.08
N THR A 108 -36.26 5.66 -0.68
CA THR A 108 -36.06 7.08 -0.40
C THR A 108 -34.91 7.67 -1.25
N PRO A 109 -35.09 7.82 -2.57
CA PRO A 109 -33.99 8.16 -3.49
C PRO A 109 -33.46 9.58 -3.34
N TRP A 110 -34.11 10.44 -2.52
CA TRP A 110 -33.65 11.82 -2.28
C TRP A 110 -32.53 11.91 -1.21
N ASN A 111 -32.32 10.86 -0.41
CA ASN A 111 -31.31 10.83 0.65
C ASN A 111 -30.53 9.51 0.77
N LYS A 112 -30.86 8.54 -0.09
CA LYS A 112 -30.17 7.24 -0.14
C LYS A 112 -29.88 6.85 -1.59
N ALA A 113 -28.80 6.11 -1.76
CA ALA A 113 -28.47 5.42 -3.00
C ALA A 113 -27.96 4.03 -2.65
N ALA A 114 -28.33 3.04 -3.44
CA ALA A 114 -27.81 1.69 -3.28
C ALA A 114 -27.19 1.22 -4.60
N PHE A 115 -26.11 0.47 -4.50
CA PHE A 115 -25.36 -0.05 -5.62
C PHE A 115 -25.10 -1.54 -5.41
N LYS A 116 -25.38 -2.33 -6.44
CA LYS A 116 -24.96 -3.73 -6.49
C LYS A 116 -23.58 -3.79 -7.14
N VAL A 117 -22.65 -4.44 -6.44
CA VAL A 117 -21.27 -4.61 -6.88
C VAL A 117 -21.01 -6.08 -7.14
N ASN A 118 -20.59 -6.42 -8.37
CA ASN A 118 -20.11 -7.74 -8.74
C ASN A 118 -18.63 -7.66 -9.12
N ALA A 119 -17.82 -8.55 -8.57
CA ALA A 119 -16.39 -8.60 -8.82
C ALA A 119 -15.92 -10.01 -9.17
N THR A 120 -14.79 -10.13 -9.85
CA THR A 120 -14.09 -11.41 -10.01
C THR A 120 -12.62 -11.22 -9.67
N TYR A 121 -12.01 -12.24 -9.07
CA TYR A 121 -10.57 -12.26 -8.71
C TYR A 121 -10.12 -11.11 -7.81
N ALA A 122 -11.03 -10.50 -7.04
CA ALA A 122 -10.69 -9.47 -6.09
C ALA A 122 -10.18 -10.09 -4.77
N VAL A 123 -9.07 -9.58 -4.23
CA VAL A 123 -8.54 -9.97 -2.92
C VAL A 123 -8.79 -8.89 -1.85
N ALA A 124 -9.01 -7.66 -2.29
CA ALA A 124 -9.40 -6.53 -1.46
C ALA A 124 -10.19 -5.53 -2.32
N MET A 125 -11.07 -4.79 -1.71
CA MET A 125 -11.87 -3.76 -2.38
C MET A 125 -12.03 -2.54 -1.46
N THR A 126 -12.06 -1.36 -2.08
CA THR A 126 -12.41 -0.10 -1.42
C THR A 126 -13.57 0.52 -2.17
N ALA A 127 -14.59 0.94 -1.47
CA ALA A 127 -15.76 1.62 -2.04
C ALA A 127 -15.93 3.00 -1.44
N GLY A 128 -16.49 3.93 -2.22
CA GLY A 128 -16.82 5.28 -1.73
C GLY A 128 -17.77 5.98 -2.68
N VAL A 129 -18.55 6.88 -2.13
CA VAL A 129 -19.45 7.77 -2.89
C VAL A 129 -18.82 9.15 -2.90
N PHE A 130 -18.57 9.67 -4.09
CA PHE A 130 -17.91 10.95 -4.29
C PHE A 130 -18.80 11.86 -5.13
N PRO A 131 -18.82 13.18 -4.86
CA PRO A 131 -19.47 14.14 -5.74
C PRO A 131 -18.92 14.02 -7.16
N LYS A 132 -19.79 14.16 -8.17
CA LYS A 132 -19.38 14.10 -9.57
C LYS A 132 -18.27 15.13 -9.85
N GLY A 133 -17.17 14.68 -10.42
CA GLY A 133 -16.02 15.51 -10.79
C GLY A 133 -15.01 15.76 -9.65
N SER A 134 -15.31 15.39 -8.39
CA SER A 134 -14.39 15.62 -7.27
C SER A 134 -13.08 14.83 -7.41
N ILE A 135 -13.12 13.64 -7.98
CA ILE A 135 -11.90 12.84 -8.24
C ILE A 135 -11.04 13.55 -9.29
N ASP A 136 -11.65 14.02 -10.39
CA ASP A 136 -10.93 14.75 -11.45
C ASP A 136 -10.33 16.05 -10.92
N GLU A 137 -11.05 16.75 -10.02
CA GLU A 137 -10.53 17.94 -9.34
C GLU A 137 -9.29 17.63 -8.50
N VAL A 138 -9.29 16.52 -7.75
CA VAL A 138 -8.12 16.10 -6.97
C VAL A 138 -6.96 15.76 -7.88
N LEU A 139 -7.19 15.00 -8.94
CA LEU A 139 -6.15 14.60 -9.91
C LEU A 139 -5.57 15.79 -10.67
N GLY A 140 -6.36 16.85 -10.90
CA GLY A 140 -5.92 18.06 -11.59
C GLY A 140 -5.10 19.06 -10.73
N ARG A 141 -4.90 18.78 -9.42
CA ARG A 141 -4.14 19.68 -8.55
C ARG A 141 -2.64 19.52 -8.77
N PRO A 142 -1.86 20.62 -8.75
CA PRO A 142 -0.40 20.54 -8.79
C PRO A 142 0.15 19.64 -7.67
N GLY A 143 1.09 18.78 -8.00
CA GLY A 143 1.68 17.80 -7.09
C GLY A 143 0.98 16.44 -7.07
N ASN A 144 -0.13 16.28 -7.80
CA ASN A 144 -0.89 15.02 -7.89
C ASN A 144 -0.69 14.29 -9.23
N GLU A 145 0.33 14.64 -10.00
CA GLU A 145 0.58 14.13 -11.36
C GLU A 145 0.76 12.60 -11.40
N ASN A 146 1.17 12.00 -10.29
CA ASN A 146 1.38 10.56 -10.15
C ASN A 146 0.20 9.82 -9.50
N LEU A 147 -0.85 10.53 -9.07
CA LEU A 147 -2.04 9.90 -8.48
C LEU A 147 -2.95 9.35 -9.57
N THR A 148 -3.58 8.23 -9.28
CA THR A 148 -4.66 7.65 -10.08
C THR A 148 -6.00 7.81 -9.35
N ALA A 149 -7.11 7.66 -10.09
CA ALA A 149 -8.45 7.61 -9.48
C ALA A 149 -8.54 6.50 -8.41
N GLY A 150 -7.85 5.37 -8.63
CA GLY A 150 -7.75 4.29 -7.66
C GLY A 150 -7.08 4.71 -6.36
N ASP A 151 -6.01 5.50 -6.42
CA ASP A 151 -5.33 6.02 -5.22
C ASP A 151 -6.25 6.98 -4.44
N VAL A 152 -7.00 7.84 -5.13
CA VAL A 152 -7.97 8.73 -4.49
C VAL A 152 -9.07 7.94 -3.78
N ILE A 153 -9.63 6.92 -4.45
CA ILE A 153 -10.66 6.05 -3.86
C ILE A 153 -10.10 5.27 -2.67
N TYR A 154 -8.91 4.69 -2.81
CA TYR A 154 -8.27 3.93 -1.74
C TYR A 154 -8.04 4.76 -0.47
N ASN A 155 -7.60 6.00 -0.63
CA ASN A 155 -7.28 6.88 0.50
C ASN A 155 -8.52 7.53 1.16
N ASN A 156 -9.65 7.63 0.45
CA ASN A 156 -10.84 8.36 0.91
C ASN A 156 -12.10 7.49 0.99
N GLY A 157 -12.04 6.25 0.51
CA GLY A 157 -13.15 5.30 0.57
C GLY A 157 -13.10 4.44 1.83
N THR A 158 -14.09 3.57 1.96
CA THR A 158 -14.17 2.56 3.01
C THR A 158 -13.63 1.24 2.47
N GLN A 159 -12.64 0.67 3.15
CA GLN A 159 -12.14 -0.66 2.83
C GLN A 159 -13.19 -1.70 3.23
N LEU A 160 -13.55 -2.56 2.27
CA LEU A 160 -14.50 -3.64 2.52
C LEU A 160 -13.84 -4.77 3.32
N THR A 161 -14.64 -5.41 4.17
CA THR A 161 -14.23 -6.61 4.91
C THR A 161 -14.06 -7.81 3.97
N GLU A 162 -13.35 -8.84 4.40
CA GLU A 162 -13.19 -10.08 3.64
C GLU A 162 -14.55 -10.73 3.27
N GLN A 163 -15.53 -10.63 4.17
CA GLN A 163 -16.88 -11.14 3.93
C GLN A 163 -17.62 -10.36 2.84
N GLU A 164 -17.49 -9.04 2.82
CA GLU A 164 -18.07 -8.18 1.77
C GLU A 164 -17.38 -8.39 0.42
N VAL A 165 -16.06 -8.56 0.41
CA VAL A 165 -15.32 -8.92 -0.82
C VAL A 165 -15.79 -10.28 -1.34
N ALA A 166 -15.96 -11.27 -0.47
CA ALA A 166 -16.50 -12.59 -0.86
C ALA A 166 -17.93 -12.50 -1.39
N ALA A 167 -18.79 -11.67 -0.77
CA ALA A 167 -20.15 -11.42 -1.25
C ALA A 167 -20.15 -10.75 -2.64
N ALA A 168 -19.28 -9.76 -2.88
CA ALA A 168 -19.14 -9.12 -4.19
C ALA A 168 -18.70 -10.11 -5.28
N MET A 169 -17.96 -11.16 -4.92
CA MET A 169 -17.53 -12.22 -5.85
C MET A 169 -18.56 -13.36 -6.01
N SER A 170 -19.67 -13.35 -5.29
CA SER A 170 -20.75 -14.31 -5.46
C SER A 170 -21.66 -13.95 -6.65
N GLU A 171 -22.51 -14.88 -7.09
CA GLU A 171 -23.51 -14.63 -8.14
C GLU A 171 -24.52 -13.56 -7.72
N GLU A 172 -24.79 -13.44 -6.41
CA GLU A 172 -25.73 -12.46 -5.87
C GLU A 172 -25.14 -11.04 -5.85
N GLY A 173 -23.81 -10.92 -5.73
CA GLY A 173 -23.11 -9.65 -5.59
C GLY A 173 -23.28 -9.03 -4.19
N LEU A 174 -22.57 -7.93 -3.94
CA LEU A 174 -22.68 -7.12 -2.73
C LEU A 174 -23.55 -5.90 -2.96
N VAL A 175 -24.55 -5.67 -2.13
CA VAL A 175 -25.32 -4.41 -2.13
C VAL A 175 -24.74 -3.47 -1.07
N ILE A 176 -24.39 -2.25 -1.49
CA ILE A 176 -23.86 -1.17 -0.66
C ILE A 176 -24.91 -0.05 -0.64
N GLU A 177 -25.32 0.43 0.56
CA GLU A 177 -26.24 1.54 0.79
C GLU A 177 -25.54 2.76 1.41
#